data_de7c10e3557e6e4123dc74d49d5eacc7
#
_entry.id   de7c10e3557e6e4123dc74d49d5eacc7
#
_cell.length_a   1.000
_cell.length_b   1.000
_cell.length_c   1.000
_cell.angle_alpha   90.00
_cell.angle_beta   90.00
_cell.angle_gamma   90.00
#
_symmetry.space_group_name_H-M   'P 1'
#
loop_
_entity.id
_entity.type
_entity.pdbx_description
1 polymer ?
#
loop_
_entity_poly.entity_id
_entity_poly.type
_entity_poly.pdbx_seq_one_letter_code
_entity_poly.pdbx_strand_id
1 'polypeptide(L)'
;MIQIVKKNDEIVKYLQKDRRINLNALSYLAYNGDADVHIYDGNIENGVIVGSLRKNFFYLATHNRDFLDEFWESLPVGHKVFSGVPKSIADIMTADREPVWYSPCKVFVHNGVHIAEPNQDFAIERLTAADADEVNEFYTYKSDGSINRIRESIEKMDSACIRIDGRLATWCLVHMEDGSLGPLYTKAEFRGKGLAEAVAVNLMKQLAAKNMPIHVQIADDNAASLSLIKKLGGMDFSHDCAWFGLDKL
;
A
#
# COMPACT_ATOMS: atom_id res chain seq x y z
N MET A 1 2.88 26.95 10.71
CA MET A 1 4.27 26.64 10.27
C MET A 1 4.55 25.15 10.42
N ILE A 2 5.08 24.51 9.38
CA ILE A 2 5.39 23.08 9.37
C ILE A 2 6.65 22.81 10.19
N GLN A 3 6.60 21.69 10.92
CA GLN A 3 7.73 21.15 11.66
C GLN A 3 7.94 19.69 11.25
N ILE A 4 9.19 19.31 11.02
CA ILE A 4 9.56 17.90 10.80
C ILE A 4 9.99 17.35 12.15
N VAL A 5 9.33 16.28 12.57
CA VAL A 5 9.59 15.61 13.84
C VAL A 5 9.92 14.13 13.61
N LYS A 6 10.56 13.51 14.59
CA LYS A 6 10.76 12.07 14.55
C LYS A 6 9.50 11.33 15.00
N LYS A 7 9.29 10.13 14.43
CA LYS A 7 8.27 9.21 14.92
C LYS A 7 8.38 9.05 16.44
N ASN A 8 7.26 9.16 17.13
CA ASN A 8 7.11 8.94 18.56
C ASN A 8 5.75 8.31 18.88
N ASP A 9 5.52 7.93 20.13
CA ASP A 9 4.29 7.26 20.57
C ASP A 9 3.05 8.15 20.44
N GLU A 10 3.21 9.46 20.54
CA GLU A 10 2.10 10.40 20.43
C GLU A 10 1.55 10.45 19.00
N ILE A 11 2.43 10.50 17.99
CA ILE A 11 2.08 10.42 16.58
C ILE A 11 1.39 9.09 16.27
N VAL A 12 1.95 7.99 16.76
CA VAL A 12 1.34 6.67 16.54
C VAL A 12 -0.05 6.60 17.18
N LYS A 13 -0.23 7.09 18.40
CA LYS A 13 -1.54 7.15 19.08
C LYS A 13 -2.53 8.05 18.31
N TYR A 14 -2.08 9.19 17.79
CA TYR A 14 -2.92 10.05 16.96
C TYR A 14 -3.43 9.30 15.73
N LEU A 15 -2.56 8.70 14.95
CA LEU A 15 -2.95 7.93 13.75
C LEU A 15 -3.84 6.73 14.09
N GLN A 16 -3.69 6.14 15.29
CA GLN A 16 -4.53 5.05 15.76
C GLN A 16 -5.95 5.45 16.12
N LYS A 17 -6.26 6.75 16.32
CA LYS A 17 -7.64 7.23 16.55
C LYS A 17 -8.56 6.83 15.41
N ASP A 18 -8.07 6.82 14.18
CA ASP A 18 -8.73 6.24 13.02
C ASP A 18 -7.79 5.29 12.28
N ARG A 19 -7.56 4.14 12.92
CA ARG A 19 -6.59 3.15 12.44
C ARG A 19 -6.89 2.68 11.01
N ARG A 20 -8.17 2.52 10.64
CA ARG A 20 -8.54 2.01 9.32
C ARG A 20 -8.18 2.98 8.21
N ILE A 21 -8.39 4.26 8.45
CA ILE A 21 -8.07 5.33 7.50
C ILE A 21 -6.55 5.55 7.41
N ASN A 22 -5.86 5.53 8.55
CA ASN A 22 -4.45 5.86 8.65
C ASN A 22 -3.53 4.63 8.54
N LEU A 23 -4.05 3.49 8.08
CA LEU A 23 -3.32 2.21 8.10
C LEU A 23 -2.03 2.27 7.27
N ASN A 24 -2.05 2.93 6.10
CA ASN A 24 -0.87 3.10 5.25
C ASN A 24 0.23 3.91 5.96
N ALA A 25 -0.13 5.04 6.57
CA ALA A 25 0.80 5.88 7.32
C ALA A 25 1.41 5.13 8.53
N LEU A 26 0.58 4.39 9.28
CA LEU A 26 1.02 3.57 10.40
C LEU A 26 1.98 2.47 9.95
N SER A 27 1.67 1.78 8.85
CA SER A 27 2.53 0.74 8.29
C SER A 27 3.84 1.32 7.76
N TYR A 28 3.79 2.45 7.05
CA TYR A 28 5.00 3.13 6.59
C TYR A 28 5.93 3.47 7.76
N LEU A 29 5.39 4.02 8.84
CA LEU A 29 6.16 4.29 10.07
C LEU A 29 6.70 3.02 10.73
N ALA A 30 6.02 1.88 10.59
CA ALA A 30 6.49 0.62 11.16
C ALA A 30 7.66 0.03 10.39
N TYR A 31 7.63 0.10 9.04
CA TYR A 31 8.62 -0.52 8.17
C TYR A 31 9.78 0.40 7.78
N ASN A 32 9.60 1.73 7.85
CA ASN A 32 10.59 2.71 7.40
C ASN A 32 11.11 3.54 8.58
N GLY A 33 12.29 3.18 9.08
CA GLY A 33 12.90 3.86 10.23
C GLY A 33 13.38 5.29 9.94
N ASP A 34 13.50 5.67 8.66
CA ASP A 34 13.91 6.99 8.16
C ASP A 34 12.72 7.85 7.67
N ALA A 35 11.51 7.51 8.11
CA ALA A 35 10.32 8.27 7.74
C ALA A 35 10.36 9.71 8.26
N ASP A 36 10.05 10.67 7.38
CA ASP A 36 9.79 12.05 7.76
C ASP A 36 8.34 12.16 8.27
N VAL A 37 8.15 12.85 9.39
CA VAL A 37 6.83 13.15 9.94
C VAL A 37 6.67 14.66 10.03
N HIS A 38 5.66 15.19 9.36
CA HIS A 38 5.35 16.60 9.36
C HIS A 38 4.12 16.85 10.21
N ILE A 39 4.19 17.89 11.07
CA ILE A 39 3.08 18.38 11.88
C ILE A 39 2.91 19.90 11.65
N TYR A 40 1.75 20.43 11.97
CA TYR A 40 1.42 21.83 11.76
C TYR A 40 1.29 22.58 13.09
N ASP A 41 2.00 23.73 13.19
CA ASP A 41 2.04 24.60 14.37
C ASP A 41 2.37 23.88 15.71
N GLY A 42 3.21 22.83 15.61
CA GLY A 42 3.58 22.02 16.77
C GLY A 42 2.42 21.23 17.40
N ASN A 43 1.28 21.13 16.71
CA ASN A 43 0.08 20.47 17.21
C ASN A 43 -0.36 19.32 16.32
N ILE A 44 -0.24 18.08 16.81
CA ILE A 44 -0.63 16.88 16.07
C ILE A 44 -2.14 16.79 15.79
N GLU A 45 -2.99 17.48 16.55
CA GLU A 45 -4.43 17.49 16.32
C GLU A 45 -4.80 18.25 15.01
N ASN A 46 -3.89 19.06 14.47
CA ASN A 46 -4.03 19.67 13.15
C ASN A 46 -3.79 18.66 12.00
N GLY A 47 -3.35 17.44 12.34
CA GLY A 47 -3.05 16.36 11.40
C GLY A 47 -1.56 16.03 11.32
N VAL A 48 -1.30 14.96 10.58
CA VAL A 48 0.05 14.43 10.38
C VAL A 48 0.23 14.08 8.90
N ILE A 49 1.40 14.38 8.35
CA ILE A 49 1.84 13.90 7.04
C ILE A 49 3.07 13.03 7.25
N VAL A 50 3.04 11.82 6.73
CA VAL A 50 4.11 10.83 6.87
C VAL A 50 4.69 10.53 5.49
N GLY A 51 6.01 10.44 5.36
CA GLY A 51 6.58 10.11 4.05
C GLY A 51 8.09 10.12 4.03
N SER A 52 8.63 10.45 2.88
CA SER A 52 10.07 10.64 2.68
C SER A 52 10.32 11.74 1.67
N LEU A 53 10.93 12.82 2.10
CA LEU A 53 11.38 13.90 1.23
C LEU A 53 12.39 13.39 0.18
N ARG A 54 13.24 12.43 0.57
CA ARG A 54 14.23 11.81 -0.34
C ARG A 54 13.58 10.99 -1.45
N LYS A 55 12.47 10.28 -1.13
CA LYS A 55 11.74 9.43 -2.09
C LYS A 55 10.61 10.20 -2.79
N ASN A 56 10.30 11.43 -2.37
CA ASN A 56 9.16 12.23 -2.82
C ASN A 56 7.82 11.47 -2.72
N PHE A 57 7.58 10.78 -1.60
CA PHE A 57 6.49 9.87 -1.40
C PHE A 57 5.81 10.12 -0.06
N PHE A 58 4.47 10.32 -0.04
CA PHE A 58 3.77 10.83 1.13
C PHE A 58 2.40 10.19 1.35
N TYR A 59 2.03 10.05 2.64
CA TYR A 59 0.71 9.70 3.15
C TYR A 59 0.15 10.88 3.91
N LEU A 60 -1.09 11.26 3.61
CA LEU A 60 -1.75 12.42 4.21
C LEU A 60 -2.79 11.97 5.24
N ALA A 61 -2.66 12.40 6.48
CA ALA A 61 -3.60 12.15 7.57
C ALA A 61 -4.07 13.50 8.17
N THR A 62 -4.58 14.40 7.32
CA THR A 62 -5.10 15.69 7.71
C THR A 62 -6.12 16.19 6.68
N HIS A 63 -7.20 16.83 7.15
CA HIS A 63 -8.13 17.59 6.33
C HIS A 63 -7.88 19.11 6.43
N ASN A 64 -6.85 19.53 7.17
CA ASN A 64 -6.50 20.93 7.33
C ASN A 64 -5.90 21.48 6.04
N ARG A 65 -6.67 22.33 5.34
CA ARG A 65 -6.29 22.92 4.05
C ARG A 65 -5.00 23.76 4.17
N ASP A 66 -4.89 24.59 5.21
CA ASP A 66 -3.72 25.44 5.39
C ASP A 66 -2.45 24.60 5.60
N PHE A 67 -2.57 23.48 6.32
CA PHE A 67 -1.46 22.52 6.47
C PHE A 67 -1.07 21.90 5.13
N LEU A 68 -2.04 21.44 4.34
CA LEU A 68 -1.78 20.83 3.04
C LEU A 68 -1.14 21.81 2.06
N ASP A 69 -1.60 23.07 2.06
CA ASP A 69 -1.08 24.12 1.19
C ASP A 69 0.34 24.52 1.61
N GLU A 70 0.60 24.75 2.91
CA GLU A 70 1.94 25.06 3.41
C GLU A 70 2.90 23.89 3.22
N PHE A 71 2.42 22.65 3.38
CA PHE A 71 3.21 21.45 3.09
C PHE A 71 3.62 21.40 1.63
N TRP A 72 2.67 21.61 0.71
CA TRP A 72 2.97 21.66 -0.72
C TRP A 72 4.01 22.73 -1.04
N GLU A 73 3.86 23.94 -0.48
CA GLU A 73 4.82 25.01 -0.72
C GLU A 73 6.21 24.72 -0.16
N SER A 74 6.31 23.94 0.90
CA SER A 74 7.59 23.53 1.49
C SER A 74 8.35 22.47 0.69
N LEU A 75 7.67 21.74 -0.22
CA LEU A 75 8.30 20.67 -0.98
C LEU A 75 9.28 21.21 -2.04
N PRO A 76 10.39 20.52 -2.31
CA PRO A 76 11.28 20.87 -3.42
C PRO A 76 10.60 20.67 -4.77
N VAL A 77 11.09 21.37 -5.80
CA VAL A 77 10.68 21.17 -7.21
C VAL A 77 10.78 19.71 -7.63
N GLY A 78 9.86 19.27 -8.51
CA GLY A 78 9.83 17.94 -9.12
C GLY A 78 8.62 17.10 -8.75
N HIS A 79 8.59 15.87 -9.23
CA HIS A 79 7.46 14.94 -9.09
C HIS A 79 7.28 14.47 -7.64
N LYS A 80 6.04 14.49 -7.16
CA LYS A 80 5.62 14.03 -5.83
C LYS A 80 4.55 12.97 -5.95
N VAL A 81 4.66 11.89 -5.20
CA VAL A 81 3.70 10.79 -5.16
C VAL A 81 2.96 10.79 -3.84
N PHE A 82 1.66 10.74 -3.92
CA PHE A 82 0.75 10.63 -2.79
C PHE A 82 0.05 9.27 -2.86
N SER A 83 0.20 8.48 -1.81
CA SER A 83 -0.19 7.06 -1.82
C SER A 83 -1.36 6.78 -0.91
N GLY A 84 -2.39 6.12 -1.44
CA GLY A 84 -3.52 5.64 -0.67
C GLY A 84 -4.17 6.72 0.19
N VAL A 85 -4.20 7.95 -0.32
CA VAL A 85 -4.77 9.10 0.38
C VAL A 85 -6.28 8.96 0.41
N PRO A 86 -6.95 9.07 1.58
CA PRO A 86 -8.40 9.08 1.66
C PRO A 86 -9.00 10.08 0.67
N LYS A 87 -10.06 9.67 -0.05
CA LYS A 87 -10.60 10.46 -1.15
C LYS A 87 -10.93 11.91 -0.74
N SER A 88 -11.48 12.12 0.45
CA SER A 88 -11.80 13.46 0.97
C SER A 88 -10.57 14.35 1.12
N ILE A 89 -9.41 13.79 1.46
CA ILE A 89 -8.15 14.52 1.56
C ILE A 89 -7.54 14.72 0.15
N ALA A 90 -7.62 13.71 -0.71
CA ALA A 90 -7.16 13.82 -2.09
C ALA A 90 -7.91 14.93 -2.84
N ASP A 91 -9.24 15.04 -2.65
CA ASP A 91 -10.06 16.11 -3.24
C ASP A 91 -9.62 17.50 -2.79
N ILE A 92 -9.21 17.68 -1.52
CA ILE A 92 -8.66 18.95 -1.03
C ILE A 92 -7.31 19.24 -1.70
N MET A 93 -6.44 18.23 -1.76
CA MET A 93 -5.08 18.38 -2.29
C MET A 93 -5.05 18.67 -3.78
N THR A 94 -6.02 18.15 -4.54
CA THR A 94 -6.11 18.29 -6.00
C THR A 94 -7.07 19.38 -6.47
N ALA A 95 -7.77 20.08 -5.58
CA ALA A 95 -8.76 21.11 -5.93
C ALA A 95 -8.17 22.23 -6.83
N ASP A 96 -6.95 22.66 -6.54
CA ASP A 96 -6.23 23.72 -7.28
C ASP A 96 -4.91 23.23 -7.88
N ARG A 97 -4.71 21.91 -7.94
CA ARG A 97 -3.50 21.25 -8.45
C ARG A 97 -3.89 20.12 -9.36
N GLU A 98 -3.60 20.22 -10.64
CA GLU A 98 -3.93 19.16 -11.59
C GLU A 98 -2.95 18.00 -11.45
N PRO A 99 -3.43 16.77 -11.15
CA PRO A 99 -2.56 15.60 -11.09
C PRO A 99 -2.02 15.21 -12.47
N VAL A 100 -0.72 14.89 -12.53
CA VAL A 100 -0.10 14.29 -13.73
C VAL A 100 -0.72 12.93 -14.02
N TRP A 101 -1.08 12.23 -12.96
CA TRP A 101 -1.87 10.98 -13.01
C TRP A 101 -2.68 10.84 -11.72
N TYR A 102 -3.81 10.15 -11.81
CA TYR A 102 -4.72 9.91 -10.69
C TYR A 102 -5.34 8.52 -10.82
N SER A 103 -5.22 7.70 -9.77
CA SER A 103 -5.77 6.35 -9.72
C SER A 103 -6.71 6.23 -8.52
N PRO A 104 -8.03 6.23 -8.74
CA PRO A 104 -8.99 5.99 -7.68
C PRO A 104 -8.95 4.52 -7.26
N CYS A 105 -8.99 4.28 -5.96
CA CYS A 105 -8.87 2.95 -5.36
C CYS A 105 -9.84 2.77 -4.20
N LYS A 106 -10.08 1.51 -3.85
CA LYS A 106 -10.80 1.08 -2.65
C LYS A 106 -9.85 0.39 -1.69
N VAL A 107 -9.93 0.77 -0.42
CA VAL A 107 -9.20 0.09 0.65
C VAL A 107 -10.08 -0.97 1.26
N PHE A 108 -9.56 -2.19 1.35
CA PHE A 108 -10.15 -3.29 2.10
C PHE A 108 -9.22 -3.67 3.24
N VAL A 109 -9.80 -3.92 4.42
CA VAL A 109 -9.07 -4.27 5.64
C VAL A 109 -9.68 -5.52 6.25
N HIS A 110 -8.84 -6.45 6.67
CA HIS A 110 -9.31 -7.66 7.34
C HIS A 110 -9.84 -7.33 8.74
N ASN A 111 -11.03 -7.82 9.04
CA ASN A 111 -11.75 -7.52 10.29
C ASN A 111 -11.32 -8.37 11.50
N GLY A 112 -10.35 -9.28 11.32
CA GLY A 112 -9.83 -10.14 12.39
C GLY A 112 -10.66 -11.40 12.68
N VAL A 113 -11.74 -11.66 11.93
CA VAL A 113 -12.64 -12.77 12.25
C VAL A 113 -12.15 -14.08 11.63
N HIS A 114 -12.25 -14.25 10.34
CA HIS A 114 -11.93 -15.51 9.67
C HIS A 114 -11.30 -15.27 8.30
N ILE A 115 -10.18 -15.93 8.08
CA ILE A 115 -9.56 -16.02 6.74
C ILE A 115 -10.11 -17.30 6.09
N ALA A 116 -10.64 -17.18 4.88
CA ALA A 116 -11.18 -18.33 4.16
C ALA A 116 -10.12 -19.42 3.96
N GLU A 117 -10.56 -20.67 3.87
CA GLU A 117 -9.69 -21.76 3.42
C GLU A 117 -9.77 -21.85 1.89
N PRO A 118 -8.64 -22.00 1.18
CA PRO A 118 -8.66 -22.16 -0.26
C PRO A 118 -9.34 -23.50 -0.62
N ASN A 119 -10.05 -23.50 -1.74
CA ASN A 119 -10.80 -24.67 -2.18
C ASN A 119 -9.91 -25.88 -2.60
N GLN A 120 -8.62 -25.68 -2.74
CA GLN A 120 -7.65 -26.69 -3.15
C GLN A 120 -6.32 -26.48 -2.42
N ASP A 121 -5.65 -27.59 -2.12
CA ASP A 121 -4.30 -27.59 -1.57
C ASP A 121 -3.27 -27.44 -2.71
N PHE A 122 -2.48 -26.40 -2.63
CA PHE A 122 -1.35 -26.15 -3.53
C PHE A 122 -0.05 -26.10 -2.72
N ALA A 123 1.04 -26.57 -3.33
CA ALA A 123 2.37 -26.31 -2.79
C ALA A 123 2.71 -24.83 -2.92
N ILE A 124 2.67 -24.11 -1.79
CA ILE A 124 2.93 -22.67 -1.74
C ILE A 124 4.35 -22.45 -1.23
N GLU A 125 5.11 -21.68 -1.99
CA GLU A 125 6.49 -21.34 -1.71
C GLU A 125 6.61 -19.83 -1.45
N ARG A 126 7.77 -19.40 -0.95
CA ARG A 126 8.16 -17.99 -0.91
C ARG A 126 8.85 -17.61 -2.21
N LEU A 127 8.66 -16.37 -2.67
CA LEU A 127 9.49 -15.81 -3.74
C LEU A 127 10.94 -15.68 -3.29
N THR A 128 11.85 -15.76 -4.25
CA THR A 128 13.28 -15.52 -4.07
C THR A 128 13.74 -14.30 -4.86
N ALA A 129 14.91 -13.75 -4.55
CA ALA A 129 15.48 -12.63 -5.29
C ALA A 129 15.62 -12.90 -6.79
N ALA A 130 15.78 -14.18 -7.19
CA ALA A 130 15.84 -14.60 -8.59
C ALA A 130 14.51 -14.39 -9.34
N ASP A 131 13.39 -14.35 -8.64
CA ASP A 131 12.06 -14.15 -9.25
C ASP A 131 11.76 -12.67 -9.55
N ALA A 132 12.58 -11.73 -9.05
CA ALA A 132 12.29 -10.29 -9.12
C ALA A 132 12.13 -9.77 -10.55
N ASP A 133 12.95 -10.26 -11.49
CA ASP A 133 12.87 -9.86 -12.90
C ASP A 133 11.55 -10.29 -13.52
N GLU A 134 11.13 -11.53 -13.29
CA GLU A 134 9.86 -12.07 -13.79
C GLU A 134 8.67 -11.38 -13.13
N VAL A 135 8.69 -11.16 -11.81
CA VAL A 135 7.64 -10.39 -11.11
C VAL A 135 7.53 -8.97 -11.68
N ASN A 136 8.66 -8.30 -11.94
CA ASN A 136 8.67 -6.97 -12.53
C ASN A 136 8.19 -6.96 -14.00
N GLU A 137 8.41 -8.04 -14.75
CA GLU A 137 7.89 -8.15 -16.13
C GLU A 137 6.37 -7.99 -16.17
N PHE A 138 5.66 -8.56 -15.20
CA PHE A 138 4.20 -8.53 -15.10
C PHE A 138 3.65 -7.44 -14.16
N TYR A 139 4.52 -6.57 -13.64
CA TYR A 139 4.08 -5.49 -12.75
C TYR A 139 3.42 -4.36 -13.52
N THR A 140 2.18 -4.02 -13.17
CA THR A 140 1.36 -3.02 -13.88
C THR A 140 1.97 -1.62 -13.81
N TYR A 141 2.58 -1.25 -12.67
CA TYR A 141 3.10 0.10 -12.41
C TYR A 141 4.62 0.16 -12.56
N LYS A 142 5.13 -0.30 -13.69
CA LYS A 142 6.58 -0.27 -14.00
C LYS A 142 7.13 1.16 -14.02
N SER A 143 8.31 1.31 -13.45
CA SER A 143 9.12 2.53 -13.50
C SER A 143 10.60 2.15 -13.39
N ASP A 144 11.50 3.08 -13.63
CA ASP A 144 12.97 2.84 -13.60
C ASP A 144 13.47 2.22 -12.27
N GLY A 145 12.74 2.41 -11.17
CA GLY A 145 13.09 1.84 -9.87
C GLY A 145 12.26 0.63 -9.45
N SER A 146 11.27 0.19 -10.24
CA SER A 146 10.30 -0.83 -9.80
C SER A 146 10.94 -2.18 -9.49
N ILE A 147 11.91 -2.62 -10.30
CA ILE A 147 12.62 -3.88 -10.07
C ILE A 147 13.37 -3.91 -8.73
N ASN A 148 14.00 -2.80 -8.35
CA ASN A 148 14.72 -2.72 -7.09
C ASN A 148 13.75 -2.76 -5.89
N ARG A 149 12.60 -2.06 -5.98
CA ARG A 149 11.55 -2.12 -4.96
C ARG A 149 10.96 -3.51 -4.82
N ILE A 150 10.69 -4.19 -5.94
CA ILE A 150 10.19 -5.57 -5.95
C ILE A 150 11.21 -6.51 -5.29
N ARG A 151 12.49 -6.42 -5.66
CA ARG A 151 13.56 -7.23 -5.07
C ARG A 151 13.67 -7.00 -3.57
N GLU A 152 13.66 -5.75 -3.13
CA GLU A 152 13.69 -5.38 -1.72
C GLU A 152 12.47 -5.91 -0.96
N SER A 153 11.26 -5.83 -1.56
CA SER A 153 10.05 -6.42 -0.97
C SER A 153 10.15 -7.95 -0.86
N ILE A 154 10.66 -8.65 -1.87
CA ILE A 154 10.86 -10.10 -1.83
C ILE A 154 11.83 -10.50 -0.70
N GLU A 155 12.89 -9.74 -0.51
CA GLU A 155 13.92 -10.03 0.49
C GLU A 155 13.46 -9.73 1.92
N LYS A 156 12.74 -8.62 2.12
CA LYS A 156 12.43 -8.09 3.46
C LYS A 156 11.02 -8.38 3.95
N MET A 157 10.07 -8.57 3.03
CA MET A 157 8.66 -8.76 3.36
C MET A 157 8.21 -10.21 3.10
N ASP A 158 7.01 -10.55 3.58
CA ASP A 158 6.39 -11.82 3.26
C ASP A 158 5.94 -11.88 1.81
N SER A 159 5.99 -13.08 1.24
CA SER A 159 5.51 -13.36 -0.11
C SER A 159 5.02 -14.80 -0.21
N ALA A 160 4.15 -15.06 -1.18
CA ALA A 160 3.67 -16.40 -1.50
C ALA A 160 3.63 -16.58 -3.02
N CYS A 161 4.04 -17.74 -3.50
CA CYS A 161 3.92 -18.11 -4.91
C CYS A 161 3.58 -19.59 -5.08
N ILE A 162 3.07 -19.93 -6.27
CA ILE A 162 2.88 -21.31 -6.70
C ILE A 162 3.63 -21.49 -8.02
N ARG A 163 4.37 -22.59 -8.12
CA ARG A 163 5.03 -23.03 -9.35
C ARG A 163 4.29 -24.24 -9.92
N ILE A 164 4.18 -24.29 -11.23
CA ILE A 164 3.65 -25.42 -11.99
C ILE A 164 4.73 -25.81 -13.01
N ASP A 165 5.15 -27.07 -12.96
CA ASP A 165 6.26 -27.61 -13.79
C ASP A 165 7.52 -26.72 -13.69
N GLY A 166 7.86 -26.28 -12.46
CA GLY A 166 9.01 -25.44 -12.15
C GLY A 166 8.88 -23.97 -12.58
N ARG A 167 7.79 -23.56 -13.24
CA ARG A 167 7.55 -22.19 -13.71
C ARG A 167 6.67 -21.43 -12.73
N LEU A 168 6.99 -20.18 -12.48
CA LEU A 168 6.18 -19.29 -11.65
C LEU A 168 4.79 -19.09 -12.31
N ALA A 169 3.74 -19.53 -11.63
CA ALA A 169 2.36 -19.50 -12.14
C ALA A 169 1.56 -18.33 -11.55
N THR A 170 1.72 -18.10 -10.25
CA THR A 170 1.06 -17.01 -9.52
C THR A 170 1.92 -16.58 -8.34
N TRP A 171 1.75 -15.33 -7.90
CA TRP A 171 2.43 -14.78 -6.72
C TRP A 171 1.65 -13.64 -6.09
N CYS A 172 1.94 -13.41 -4.82
CA CYS A 172 1.52 -12.25 -4.05
C CYS A 172 2.66 -11.81 -3.14
N LEU A 173 2.90 -10.50 -3.05
CA LEU A 173 3.87 -9.89 -2.14
C LEU A 173 3.17 -9.06 -1.08
N VAL A 174 3.96 -8.59 -0.12
CA VAL A 174 3.61 -7.46 0.76
C VAL A 174 4.46 -6.27 0.33
N HIS A 175 3.83 -5.14 0.05
CA HIS A 175 4.55 -3.91 -0.27
C HIS A 175 5.36 -3.42 0.93
N MET A 176 6.63 -3.10 0.70
CA MET A 176 7.50 -2.61 1.75
C MET A 176 7.13 -1.19 2.21
N GLU A 177 6.53 -0.42 1.32
CA GLU A 177 6.16 0.97 1.60
C GLU A 177 5.07 1.08 2.66
N ASP A 178 4.01 0.27 2.56
CA ASP A 178 2.84 0.41 3.42
C ASP A 178 2.28 -0.89 3.99
N GLY A 179 2.94 -2.02 3.72
CA GLY A 179 2.51 -3.32 4.22
C GLY A 179 1.24 -3.87 3.56
N SER A 180 0.73 -3.24 2.49
CA SER A 180 -0.44 -3.73 1.77
C SER A 180 -0.12 -4.99 0.94
N LEU A 181 -1.15 -5.83 0.74
CA LEU A 181 -1.03 -6.99 -0.13
C LEU A 181 -0.93 -6.57 -1.60
N GLY A 182 0.12 -7.00 -2.28
CA GLY A 182 0.36 -6.74 -3.70
C GLY A 182 1.85 -6.60 -4.03
N PRO A 183 2.19 -6.65 -5.34
CA PRO A 183 1.34 -7.07 -6.43
C PRO A 183 0.93 -8.54 -6.35
N LEU A 184 -0.33 -8.81 -6.70
CA LEU A 184 -0.82 -10.16 -6.93
C LEU A 184 -1.03 -10.37 -8.41
N TYR A 185 -0.46 -11.41 -8.98
CA TYR A 185 -0.61 -11.74 -10.38
C TYR A 185 -0.69 -13.25 -10.61
N THR A 186 -1.49 -13.66 -11.58
CA THR A 186 -1.54 -15.03 -12.09
C THR A 186 -1.39 -14.96 -13.62
N LYS A 187 -0.41 -15.69 -14.15
CA LYS A 187 -0.17 -15.77 -15.59
C LYS A 187 -1.39 -16.31 -16.31
N ALA A 188 -1.64 -15.82 -17.52
CA ALA A 188 -2.87 -16.05 -18.26
C ALA A 188 -3.26 -17.53 -18.39
N GLU A 189 -2.27 -18.37 -18.71
CA GLU A 189 -2.45 -19.83 -18.90
C GLU A 189 -2.79 -20.59 -17.61
N PHE A 190 -2.60 -19.97 -16.46
CA PHE A 190 -2.89 -20.57 -15.15
C PHE A 190 -4.13 -19.99 -14.45
N ARG A 191 -4.84 -19.05 -15.07
CA ARG A 191 -6.04 -18.43 -14.50
C ARG A 191 -7.20 -19.41 -14.39
N GLY A 192 -8.19 -19.06 -13.57
CA GLY A 192 -9.40 -19.87 -13.37
C GLY A 192 -9.25 -21.11 -12.50
N LYS A 193 -8.07 -21.35 -11.91
CA LYS A 193 -7.74 -22.57 -11.14
C LYS A 193 -7.66 -22.34 -9.62
N GLY A 194 -8.09 -21.16 -9.10
CA GLY A 194 -8.02 -20.86 -7.67
C GLY A 194 -6.63 -20.42 -7.13
N LEU A 195 -5.60 -20.33 -7.99
CA LEU A 195 -4.23 -20.07 -7.56
C LEU A 195 -4.05 -18.72 -6.86
N ALA A 196 -4.68 -17.66 -7.38
CA ALA A 196 -4.63 -16.32 -6.78
C ALA A 196 -5.22 -16.30 -5.37
N GLU A 197 -6.34 -17.00 -5.16
CA GLU A 197 -6.98 -17.16 -3.86
C GLU A 197 -6.04 -17.88 -2.89
N ALA A 198 -5.42 -18.98 -3.31
CA ALA A 198 -4.53 -19.77 -2.47
C ALA A 198 -3.31 -18.97 -1.98
N VAL A 199 -2.61 -18.23 -2.86
CA VAL A 199 -1.46 -17.41 -2.45
C VAL A 199 -1.87 -16.23 -1.57
N ALA A 200 -3.02 -15.59 -1.86
CA ALA A 200 -3.52 -14.48 -1.05
C ALA A 200 -3.90 -14.94 0.37
N VAL A 201 -4.66 -16.04 0.48
CA VAL A 201 -5.04 -16.63 1.78
C VAL A 201 -3.80 -17.05 2.57
N ASN A 202 -2.83 -17.71 1.93
CA ASN A 202 -1.60 -18.10 2.60
C ASN A 202 -0.85 -16.88 3.17
N LEU A 203 -0.73 -15.82 2.38
CA LEU A 203 -0.04 -14.61 2.80
C LEU A 203 -0.81 -13.89 3.93
N MET A 204 -2.15 -13.84 3.85
CA MET A 204 -2.99 -13.33 4.95
C MET A 204 -2.76 -14.10 6.25
N LYS A 205 -2.68 -15.44 6.20
CA LYS A 205 -2.38 -16.27 7.36
C LYS A 205 -0.98 -16.01 7.94
N GLN A 206 0.02 -15.81 7.08
CA GLN A 206 1.38 -15.44 7.53
C GLN A 206 1.36 -14.10 8.28
N LEU A 207 0.68 -13.08 7.75
CA LEU A 207 0.56 -11.77 8.40
C LEU A 207 -0.23 -11.85 9.71
N ALA A 208 -1.35 -12.59 9.73
CA ALA A 208 -2.15 -12.81 10.94
C ALA A 208 -1.32 -13.47 12.06
N ALA A 209 -0.53 -14.50 11.74
CA ALA A 209 0.34 -15.17 12.70
C ALA A 209 1.41 -14.24 13.32
N LYS A 210 1.76 -13.16 12.62
CA LYS A 210 2.68 -12.12 13.09
C LYS A 210 1.96 -10.93 13.75
N ASN A 211 0.64 -10.98 13.90
CA ASN A 211 -0.20 -9.86 14.33
C ASN A 211 -0.04 -8.59 13.47
N MET A 212 0.29 -8.78 12.19
CA MET A 212 0.44 -7.68 11.23
C MET A 212 -0.91 -7.30 10.62
N PRO A 213 -1.12 -6.02 10.29
CA PRO A 213 -2.31 -5.60 9.57
C PRO A 213 -2.42 -6.31 8.22
N ILE A 214 -3.65 -6.68 7.85
CA ILE A 214 -3.95 -7.26 6.54
C ILE A 214 -4.85 -6.27 5.81
N HIS A 215 -4.35 -5.68 4.74
CA HIS A 215 -5.10 -4.72 3.92
C HIS A 215 -4.61 -4.73 2.48
N VAL A 216 -5.44 -4.20 1.60
CA VAL A 216 -5.14 -4.07 0.19
C VAL A 216 -5.81 -2.82 -0.37
N GLN A 217 -5.16 -2.22 -1.35
CA GLN A 217 -5.70 -1.13 -2.16
C GLN A 217 -5.96 -1.67 -3.56
N ILE A 218 -7.19 -1.53 -4.03
CA ILE A 218 -7.62 -2.07 -5.32
C ILE A 218 -8.13 -0.92 -6.19
N ALA A 219 -7.53 -0.73 -7.36
CA ALA A 219 -7.99 0.26 -8.32
C ALA A 219 -9.46 -0.03 -8.74
N ASP A 220 -10.25 1.02 -8.91
CA ASP A 220 -11.70 0.91 -9.13
C ASP A 220 -12.06 0.12 -10.39
N ASP A 221 -11.19 0.13 -11.39
CA ASP A 221 -11.35 -0.61 -12.66
C ASP A 221 -10.82 -2.05 -12.60
N ASN A 222 -10.18 -2.48 -11.50
CA ASN A 222 -9.64 -3.83 -11.35
C ASN A 222 -10.71 -4.83 -10.89
N ALA A 223 -11.63 -5.17 -11.78
CA ALA A 223 -12.75 -6.08 -11.52
C ALA A 223 -12.28 -7.47 -11.04
N ALA A 224 -11.13 -7.96 -11.50
CA ALA A 224 -10.58 -9.25 -11.11
C ALA A 224 -10.20 -9.26 -9.61
N SER A 225 -9.47 -8.26 -9.14
CA SER A 225 -9.10 -8.12 -7.73
C SER A 225 -10.31 -7.83 -6.85
N LEU A 226 -11.28 -7.00 -7.31
CA LEU A 226 -12.54 -6.76 -6.62
C LEU A 226 -13.41 -8.03 -6.50
N SER A 227 -13.33 -8.93 -7.46
CA SER A 227 -13.99 -10.24 -7.38
C SER A 227 -13.27 -11.19 -6.41
N LEU A 228 -11.94 -11.18 -6.43
CA LEU A 228 -11.12 -12.02 -5.55
C LEU A 228 -11.32 -11.65 -4.09
N ILE A 229 -11.33 -10.35 -3.75
CA ILE A 229 -11.44 -9.89 -2.36
C ILE A 229 -12.68 -10.45 -1.64
N LYS A 230 -13.78 -10.64 -2.36
CA LYS A 230 -15.03 -11.22 -1.84
C LYS A 230 -14.90 -12.67 -1.42
N LYS A 231 -13.89 -13.39 -1.92
CA LYS A 231 -13.64 -14.81 -1.64
C LYS A 231 -12.69 -15.03 -0.47
N LEU A 232 -11.86 -14.02 -0.12
CA LEU A 232 -10.80 -14.19 0.87
C LEU A 232 -11.29 -14.29 2.32
N GLY A 233 -12.56 -13.95 2.59
CA GLY A 233 -13.16 -13.93 3.92
C GLY A 233 -12.62 -12.77 4.77
N GLY A 234 -13.50 -12.16 5.57
CA GLY A 234 -13.15 -11.12 6.53
C GLY A 234 -12.56 -9.83 5.98
N MET A 235 -12.55 -9.63 4.65
CA MET A 235 -12.05 -8.41 4.02
C MET A 235 -13.19 -7.41 3.83
N ASP A 236 -13.29 -6.45 4.74
CA ASP A 236 -14.31 -5.41 4.72
C ASP A 236 -13.83 -4.18 3.94
N PHE A 237 -14.72 -3.56 3.16
CA PHE A 237 -14.49 -2.23 2.61
C PHE A 237 -14.27 -1.23 3.75
N SER A 238 -13.23 -0.44 3.66
CA SER A 238 -12.88 0.60 4.62
C SER A 238 -13.27 1.99 4.10
N HIS A 239 -12.67 2.42 3.01
CA HIS A 239 -12.89 3.74 2.42
C HIS A 239 -12.39 3.81 0.97
N ASP A 240 -12.86 4.82 0.25
CA ASP A 240 -12.29 5.19 -1.03
C ASP A 240 -11.03 6.02 -0.82
N CYS A 241 -10.00 5.75 -1.62
CA CYS A 241 -8.75 6.49 -1.60
C CYS A 241 -8.27 6.77 -3.02
N ALA A 242 -7.19 7.50 -3.14
CA ALA A 242 -6.51 7.72 -4.40
C ALA A 242 -4.99 7.61 -4.24
N TRP A 243 -4.38 7.16 -5.32
CA TRP A 243 -2.97 7.37 -5.60
C TRP A 243 -2.87 8.44 -6.66
N PHE A 244 -1.99 9.41 -6.49
CA PHE A 244 -1.82 10.46 -7.48
C PHE A 244 -0.42 11.06 -7.46
N GLY A 245 -0.02 11.61 -8.61
CA GLY A 245 1.22 12.33 -8.77
C GLY A 245 0.97 13.79 -9.07
N LEU A 246 1.72 14.68 -8.41
CA LEU A 246 1.74 16.11 -8.68
C LEU A 246 3.16 16.56 -9.03
N ASP A 247 3.29 17.45 -10.00
CA ASP A 247 4.55 18.11 -10.32
C ASP A 247 4.60 19.49 -9.65
N LYS A 248 5.61 19.72 -8.82
CA LYS A 248 5.92 21.04 -8.31
C LYS A 248 6.92 21.71 -9.25
N LEU A 249 6.51 22.83 -9.82
CA LEU A 249 7.29 23.64 -10.77
C LEU A 249 8.27 24.57 -10.04
#